data_a2f4f63057750652761755d8761255f2
#
_entry.id   a2f4f63057750652761755d8761255f2
#
_cell.length_a   1.000
_cell.length_b   1.000
_cell.length_c   1.000
_cell.angle_alpha   90.00
_cell.angle_beta   90.00
_cell.angle_gamma   90.00
#
_symmetry.space_group_name_H-M   'P 1'
#
loop_
_entity.id
_entity.type
_entity.pdbx_description
1 polymer ?
#
loop_
_entity_poly.entity_id
_entity_poly.type
_entity_poly.pdbx_seq_one_letter_code
_entity_poly.pdbx_strand_id
1 'polypeptide(L)'
;MFKIKKIQTVKFLSKNAAILFVFIFLMSCSKDPVVTPVSVYCSIISEKLLAFSRLSNFEKQRFQELSDTRLQKYKNDFIEAAETFDLEWELLAAVAFQESQWNPKARSATQVKGMMMLTLPTAASVGVTDRLDPIQSIYGGAQYLSELRQIVEYGTSSGDKTAFVLAAYNLGMTNVKNAVEQINGNPSKVTWLELEEHLIQLKSSMDTESYSRGQQTVDFVERVRDYYYLLLSQKCSD
;
A
#
# COMPACT_ATOMS: atom_id res chain seq x y z
N MET A 1 -86.96 17.81 -13.31
CA MET A 1 -85.92 17.86 -14.31
C MET A 1 -84.62 18.20 -13.58
N PHE A 2 -84.12 17.26 -12.79
CA PHE A 2 -82.83 17.42 -12.08
C PHE A 2 -82.27 16.03 -11.74
N LYS A 3 -81.62 15.37 -12.69
CA LYS A 3 -80.93 14.11 -12.41
C LYS A 3 -79.89 13.80 -13.49
N ILE A 4 -78.91 14.62 -13.75
CA ILE A 4 -77.71 14.24 -14.56
C ILE A 4 -76.56 15.19 -14.24
N LYS A 5 -76.05 15.22 -13.02
CA LYS A 5 -74.72 15.89 -12.77
C LYS A 5 -73.91 15.26 -11.65
N LYS A 6 -74.35 14.12 -11.11
CA LYS A 6 -73.66 13.50 -9.95
C LYS A 6 -72.82 12.29 -10.27
N ILE A 7 -72.72 11.80 -11.53
CA ILE A 7 -72.06 10.56 -11.89
C ILE A 7 -70.64 10.81 -12.55
N GLN A 8 -70.40 12.00 -13.11
CA GLN A 8 -69.11 12.25 -13.77
C GLN A 8 -68.00 12.69 -12.82
N THR A 9 -68.28 13.29 -11.68
CA THR A 9 -67.30 13.76 -10.72
C THR A 9 -66.62 12.63 -9.90
N VAL A 10 -67.36 11.53 -9.67
CA VAL A 10 -66.80 10.40 -8.87
C VAL A 10 -65.87 9.53 -9.69
N LYS A 11 -66.06 9.44 -11.03
CA LYS A 11 -65.11 8.68 -11.89
C LYS A 11 -63.77 9.41 -12.15
N PHE A 12 -63.73 10.74 -12.04
CA PHE A 12 -62.50 11.51 -12.25
C PHE A 12 -61.58 11.45 -11.01
N LEU A 13 -62.16 11.44 -9.80
CA LEU A 13 -61.34 11.30 -8.57
C LEU A 13 -60.71 9.92 -8.40
N SER A 14 -61.34 8.85 -8.91
CA SER A 14 -60.77 7.50 -8.81
C SER A 14 -59.55 7.27 -9.73
N LYS A 15 -59.55 7.92 -10.91
CA LYS A 15 -58.39 7.82 -11.82
C LYS A 15 -57.19 8.61 -11.34
N ASN A 16 -57.39 9.77 -10.75
CA ASN A 16 -56.29 10.58 -10.22
C ASN A 16 -55.71 10.01 -8.91
N ALA A 17 -56.54 9.38 -8.07
CA ALA A 17 -56.08 8.71 -6.87
C ALA A 17 -55.21 7.47 -7.19
N ALA A 18 -55.57 6.71 -8.24
CA ALA A 18 -54.78 5.56 -8.68
C ALA A 18 -53.42 5.99 -9.30
N ILE A 19 -53.42 7.11 -10.05
CA ILE A 19 -52.18 7.65 -10.61
C ILE A 19 -51.27 8.23 -9.49
N LEU A 20 -51.85 8.89 -8.49
CA LEU A 20 -51.09 9.39 -7.34
C LEU A 20 -50.52 8.25 -6.50
N PHE A 21 -51.21 7.13 -6.34
CA PHE A 21 -50.72 5.95 -5.62
C PHE A 21 -49.63 5.23 -6.39
N VAL A 22 -49.69 5.15 -7.73
CA VAL A 22 -48.62 4.58 -8.57
C VAL A 22 -47.40 5.48 -8.55
N PHE A 23 -47.54 6.80 -8.55
CA PHE A 23 -46.42 7.75 -8.45
C PHE A 23 -45.73 7.70 -7.07
N ILE A 24 -46.49 7.54 -5.98
CA ILE A 24 -45.90 7.40 -4.64
C ILE A 24 -45.17 6.06 -4.48
N PHE A 25 -45.61 4.99 -5.17
CA PHE A 25 -44.94 3.68 -5.11
C PHE A 25 -43.69 3.61 -5.99
N LEU A 26 -43.59 4.46 -7.03
CA LEU A 26 -42.39 4.55 -7.86
C LEU A 26 -41.29 5.48 -7.27
N MET A 27 -41.64 6.35 -6.31
CA MET A 27 -40.67 7.17 -5.57
C MET A 27 -40.05 6.49 -4.34
N SER A 28 -40.49 5.25 -4.02
CA SER A 28 -40.06 4.58 -2.79
C SER A 28 -38.93 3.55 -2.98
N CYS A 29 -38.23 3.57 -4.10
CA CYS A 29 -37.15 2.60 -4.33
C CYS A 29 -35.95 3.18 -5.07
N SER A 30 -35.36 4.25 -4.55
CA SER A 30 -33.97 4.55 -4.74
C SER A 30 -33.44 5.16 -3.45
N LYS A 31 -33.19 4.31 -2.46
CA LYS A 31 -32.19 4.65 -1.46
C LYS A 31 -30.87 4.53 -2.20
N ASP A 32 -30.34 5.65 -2.64
CA ASP A 32 -28.96 5.70 -3.06
C ASP A 32 -28.14 5.06 -1.94
N PRO A 33 -27.20 4.16 -2.26
CA PRO A 33 -26.39 3.54 -1.22
C PRO A 33 -25.72 4.65 -0.42
N VAL A 34 -25.91 4.64 0.90
CA VAL A 34 -25.25 5.61 1.77
C VAL A 34 -23.75 5.37 1.63
N VAL A 35 -23.10 6.28 0.91
CA VAL A 35 -21.63 6.23 0.71
C VAL A 35 -21.00 6.58 2.05
N THR A 36 -20.50 5.57 2.77
CA THR A 36 -19.77 5.77 4.03
C THR A 36 -18.30 6.08 3.73
N PRO A 37 -17.58 6.78 4.63
CA PRO A 37 -16.13 6.97 4.49
C PRO A 37 -15.38 5.64 4.32
N VAL A 38 -15.83 4.58 4.98
CA VAL A 38 -15.25 3.23 4.85
C VAL A 38 -15.45 2.67 3.44
N SER A 39 -16.65 2.82 2.84
CA SER A 39 -16.90 2.32 1.48
C SER A 39 -16.05 3.05 0.42
N VAL A 40 -15.82 4.36 0.60
CA VAL A 40 -14.93 5.14 -0.27
C VAL A 40 -13.49 4.65 -0.13
N TYR A 41 -13.01 4.48 1.10
CA TYR A 41 -11.68 3.97 1.38
C TYR A 41 -11.46 2.61 0.72
N CYS A 42 -12.38 1.67 0.92
CA CYS A 42 -12.29 0.32 0.35
C CYS A 42 -12.35 0.31 -1.18
N SER A 43 -13.14 1.20 -1.80
CA SER A 43 -13.17 1.32 -3.26
C SER A 43 -11.82 1.81 -3.81
N ILE A 44 -11.19 2.78 -3.15
CA ILE A 44 -9.86 3.27 -3.53
C ILE A 44 -8.80 2.17 -3.41
N ILE A 45 -8.79 1.41 -2.31
CA ILE A 45 -7.86 0.30 -2.13
C ILE A 45 -8.05 -0.77 -3.21
N SER A 46 -9.31 -1.15 -3.49
CA SER A 46 -9.62 -2.12 -4.55
C SER A 46 -9.18 -1.63 -5.93
N GLU A 47 -9.42 -0.36 -6.25
CA GLU A 47 -8.97 0.25 -7.51
C GLU A 47 -7.44 0.20 -7.63
N LYS A 48 -6.71 0.57 -6.57
CA LYS A 48 -5.24 0.50 -6.53
C LYS A 48 -4.72 -0.92 -6.78
N LEU A 49 -5.32 -1.92 -6.13
CA LEU A 49 -4.94 -3.32 -6.32
C LEU A 49 -5.24 -3.83 -7.74
N LEU A 50 -6.35 -3.42 -8.35
CA LEU A 50 -6.73 -3.82 -9.70
C LEU A 50 -5.88 -3.13 -10.77
N ALA A 51 -5.60 -1.84 -10.61
CA ALA A 51 -4.91 -1.04 -11.63
C ALA A 51 -3.38 -1.23 -11.62
N PHE A 52 -2.78 -1.46 -10.46
CA PHE A 52 -1.32 -1.37 -10.30
C PHE A 52 -0.64 -2.63 -9.76
N SER A 53 -1.40 -3.61 -9.23
CA SER A 53 -0.78 -4.81 -8.67
C SER A 53 -0.19 -5.69 -9.77
N ARG A 54 1.11 -5.99 -9.63
CA ARG A 54 1.85 -6.93 -10.49
C ARG A 54 1.94 -8.34 -9.90
N LEU A 55 1.33 -8.57 -8.73
CA LEU A 55 1.37 -9.86 -8.06
C LEU A 55 0.49 -10.89 -8.81
N SER A 56 1.07 -12.05 -9.07
CA SER A 56 0.32 -13.20 -9.57
C SER A 56 -0.69 -13.72 -8.52
N ASN A 57 -1.67 -14.51 -8.97
CA ASN A 57 -2.63 -15.13 -8.06
C ASN A 57 -1.93 -16.05 -7.04
N PHE A 58 -0.85 -16.73 -7.44
CA PHE A 58 -0.05 -17.55 -6.54
C PHE A 58 0.58 -16.72 -5.42
N GLU A 59 1.17 -15.55 -5.76
CA GLU A 59 1.78 -14.65 -4.77
C GLU A 59 0.74 -14.07 -3.82
N LYS A 60 -0.44 -13.69 -4.32
CA LYS A 60 -1.56 -13.21 -3.49
C LYS A 60 -2.06 -14.31 -2.53
N GLN A 61 -2.22 -15.54 -3.02
CA GLN A 61 -2.61 -16.68 -2.18
C GLN A 61 -1.55 -16.98 -1.13
N ARG A 62 -0.26 -16.98 -1.50
CA ARG A 62 0.85 -17.18 -0.57
C ARG A 62 0.92 -16.09 0.48
N PHE A 63 0.69 -14.84 0.10
CA PHE A 63 0.61 -13.72 1.02
C PHE A 63 -0.52 -13.93 2.04
N GLN A 64 -1.73 -14.28 1.58
CA GLN A 64 -2.87 -14.54 2.46
C GLN A 64 -2.58 -15.67 3.46
N GLU A 65 -2.10 -16.82 2.99
CA GLU A 65 -1.73 -17.95 3.84
C GLU A 65 -0.76 -17.54 4.96
N LEU A 66 0.26 -16.74 4.61
CA LEU A 66 1.27 -16.30 5.57
C LEU A 66 0.77 -15.16 6.46
N SER A 67 -0.16 -14.34 5.97
CA SER A 67 -0.86 -13.36 6.79
C SER A 67 -1.66 -14.02 7.91
N ASP A 68 -2.35 -15.12 7.60
CA ASP A 68 -3.17 -15.85 8.58
C ASP A 68 -2.35 -16.70 9.57
N THR A 69 -1.09 -16.99 9.22
CA THR A 69 -0.25 -17.90 10.03
C THR A 69 0.96 -17.22 10.66
N ARG A 70 1.84 -16.61 9.85
CA ARG A 70 3.10 -16.01 10.34
C ARG A 70 2.90 -14.61 10.89
N LEU A 71 2.20 -13.74 10.15
CA LEU A 71 1.98 -12.36 10.56
C LEU A 71 1.27 -12.29 11.90
N GLN A 72 0.27 -13.16 12.14
CA GLN A 72 -0.48 -13.15 13.41
C GLN A 72 0.41 -13.29 14.64
N LYS A 73 1.56 -13.98 14.52
CA LYS A 73 2.51 -14.16 15.63
C LYS A 73 3.26 -12.88 16.01
N TYR A 74 3.38 -11.94 15.08
CA TYR A 74 4.21 -10.74 15.22
C TYR A 74 3.41 -9.45 15.00
N LYS A 75 2.09 -9.55 14.78
CA LYS A 75 1.25 -8.40 14.42
C LYS A 75 1.33 -7.30 15.48
N ASN A 76 1.28 -7.67 16.75
CA ASN A 76 1.37 -6.70 17.85
C ASN A 76 2.76 -6.04 17.89
N ASP A 77 3.84 -6.80 17.66
CA ASP A 77 5.19 -6.25 17.60
C ASP A 77 5.35 -5.24 16.45
N PHE A 78 4.71 -5.50 15.28
CA PHE A 78 4.67 -4.55 14.16
C PHE A 78 3.88 -3.29 14.52
N ILE A 79 2.75 -3.42 15.21
CA ILE A 79 1.93 -2.28 15.63
C ILE A 79 2.72 -1.42 16.63
N GLU A 80 3.28 -2.01 17.68
CA GLU A 80 4.04 -1.30 18.71
C GLU A 80 5.30 -0.62 18.15
N ALA A 81 6.04 -1.30 17.28
CA ALA A 81 7.19 -0.72 16.61
C ALA A 81 6.79 0.44 15.68
N ALA A 82 5.70 0.30 14.94
CA ALA A 82 5.20 1.35 14.05
C ALA A 82 4.75 2.59 14.84
N GLU A 83 4.04 2.41 15.95
CA GLU A 83 3.66 3.49 16.87
C GLU A 83 4.90 4.19 17.46
N THR A 84 5.92 3.41 17.86
CA THR A 84 7.17 3.95 18.43
C THR A 84 7.92 4.85 17.46
N PHE A 85 7.90 4.54 16.17
CA PHE A 85 8.69 5.23 15.15
C PHE A 85 7.83 6.07 14.17
N ASP A 86 6.57 6.33 14.48
CA ASP A 86 5.61 7.12 13.68
C ASP A 86 5.49 6.57 12.24
N LEU A 87 5.23 5.26 12.11
CA LEU A 87 5.03 4.56 10.86
C LEU A 87 3.63 3.93 10.78
N GLU A 88 3.20 3.57 9.57
CA GLU A 88 2.04 2.70 9.39
C GLU A 88 2.49 1.24 9.55
N TRP A 89 1.84 0.49 10.46
CA TRP A 89 2.24 -0.89 10.74
C TRP A 89 2.08 -1.79 9.51
N GLU A 90 1.09 -1.52 8.64
CA GLU A 90 0.89 -2.25 7.40
C GLU A 90 2.05 -2.04 6.42
N LEU A 91 2.59 -0.82 6.35
CA LEU A 91 3.77 -0.56 5.52
C LEU A 91 4.99 -1.31 6.07
N LEU A 92 5.22 -1.24 7.38
CA LEU A 92 6.31 -1.95 8.05
C LEU A 92 6.21 -3.48 7.84
N ALA A 93 5.00 -4.03 8.00
CA ALA A 93 4.74 -5.44 7.77
C ALA A 93 4.88 -5.85 6.29
N ALA A 94 4.51 -4.98 5.35
CA ALA A 94 4.69 -5.20 3.91
C ALA A 94 6.19 -5.25 3.54
N VAL A 95 7.01 -4.37 4.10
CA VAL A 95 8.48 -4.41 3.96
C VAL A 95 9.02 -5.74 4.48
N ALA A 96 8.64 -6.16 5.69
CA ALA A 96 9.08 -7.43 6.28
C ALA A 96 8.64 -8.64 5.45
N PHE A 97 7.46 -8.58 4.81
CA PHE A 97 7.02 -9.64 3.91
C PHE A 97 7.90 -9.72 2.67
N GLN A 98 8.17 -8.60 2.01
CA GLN A 98 9.03 -8.54 0.84
C GLN A 98 10.45 -9.02 1.16
N GLU A 99 10.96 -8.70 2.34
CA GLU A 99 12.30 -9.08 2.79
C GLU A 99 12.42 -10.58 3.13
N SER A 100 11.47 -11.14 3.84
CA SER A 100 11.62 -12.47 4.43
C SER A 100 10.37 -13.34 4.43
N GLN A 101 9.23 -12.84 3.94
CA GLN A 101 7.91 -13.45 4.16
C GLN A 101 7.63 -13.67 5.66
N TRP A 102 7.98 -12.69 6.49
CA TRP A 102 7.89 -12.75 7.96
C TRP A 102 8.63 -13.94 8.58
N ASN A 103 9.78 -14.31 8.03
CA ASN A 103 10.62 -15.38 8.56
C ASN A 103 11.77 -14.79 9.38
N PRO A 104 11.78 -14.91 10.73
CA PRO A 104 12.83 -14.35 11.57
C PRO A 104 14.19 -15.00 11.35
N LYS A 105 14.23 -16.21 10.78
CA LYS A 105 15.47 -16.96 10.52
C LYS A 105 16.00 -16.79 9.10
N ALA A 106 15.44 -15.84 8.33
CA ALA A 106 15.88 -15.58 6.96
C ALA A 106 17.35 -15.16 6.90
N ARG A 107 18.03 -15.62 5.87
CA ARG A 107 19.44 -15.32 5.59
C ARG A 107 19.65 -15.25 4.09
N SER A 108 20.36 -14.24 3.60
CA SER A 108 20.76 -14.15 2.20
C SER A 108 22.23 -14.57 2.01
N ALA A 109 22.62 -14.77 0.76
CA ALA A 109 24.02 -14.99 0.38
C ALA A 109 24.91 -13.77 0.71
N THR A 110 24.32 -12.56 0.73
CA THR A 110 25.02 -11.29 1.03
C THR A 110 25.06 -10.96 2.52
N GLN A 111 24.84 -11.93 3.40
CA GLN A 111 24.93 -11.80 4.86
C GLN A 111 23.90 -10.89 5.52
N VAL A 112 22.83 -10.46 4.84
CA VAL A 112 21.66 -9.85 5.49
C VAL A 112 20.84 -10.92 6.21
N LYS A 113 20.23 -10.57 7.35
CA LYS A 113 19.60 -11.56 8.23
C LYS A 113 18.36 -10.99 8.90
N GLY A 114 17.48 -11.91 9.32
CA GLY A 114 16.32 -11.64 10.15
C GLY A 114 15.09 -11.25 9.37
N MET A 115 14.04 -10.91 10.10
CA MET A 115 12.73 -10.61 9.52
C MET A 115 12.76 -9.40 8.59
N MET A 116 13.54 -8.37 8.94
CA MET A 116 13.71 -7.13 8.18
C MET A 116 14.97 -7.12 7.32
N MET A 117 15.70 -8.25 7.20
CA MET A 117 16.90 -8.45 6.38
C MET A 117 17.95 -7.34 6.54
N LEU A 118 18.24 -6.96 7.78
CA LEU A 118 19.21 -5.92 8.08
C LEU A 118 20.64 -6.36 7.76
N THR A 119 21.42 -5.44 7.17
CA THR A 119 22.87 -5.59 7.05
C THR A 119 23.53 -5.49 8.44
N LEU A 120 24.76 -5.94 8.59
CA LEU A 120 25.46 -5.78 9.86
C LEU A 120 25.69 -4.31 10.24
N PRO A 121 26.12 -3.42 9.31
CA PRO A 121 26.24 -1.99 9.60
C PRO A 121 24.92 -1.33 9.99
N THR A 122 23.83 -1.61 9.26
CA THR A 122 22.50 -1.07 9.57
C THR A 122 22.01 -1.54 10.94
N ALA A 123 22.17 -2.83 11.26
CA ALA A 123 21.80 -3.38 12.57
C ALA A 123 22.58 -2.67 13.70
N ALA A 124 23.88 -2.47 13.51
CA ALA A 124 24.70 -1.77 14.50
C ALA A 124 24.29 -0.30 14.68
N SER A 125 23.92 0.42 13.60
CA SER A 125 23.52 1.83 13.69
C SER A 125 22.19 2.02 14.43
N VAL A 126 21.29 1.03 14.40
CA VAL A 126 19.99 1.06 15.10
C VAL A 126 19.99 0.19 16.39
N GLY A 127 21.14 -0.18 16.92
CA GLY A 127 21.29 -0.88 18.19
C GLY A 127 20.83 -2.34 18.22
N VAL A 128 20.65 -3.00 17.06
CA VAL A 128 20.27 -4.41 16.96
C VAL A 128 21.51 -5.29 17.17
N THR A 129 21.50 -6.09 18.21
CA THR A 129 22.57 -7.02 18.59
C THR A 129 22.36 -8.44 18.03
N ASP A 130 21.11 -8.88 17.94
CA ASP A 130 20.73 -10.15 17.28
C ASP A 130 19.70 -9.90 16.17
N ARG A 131 20.14 -9.93 14.92
CA ARG A 131 19.27 -9.77 13.75
C ARG A 131 18.27 -10.92 13.53
N LEU A 132 18.48 -12.07 14.18
CA LEU A 132 17.58 -13.23 14.12
C LEU A 132 16.53 -13.24 15.23
N ASP A 133 16.68 -12.37 16.23
CA ASP A 133 15.60 -12.06 17.16
C ASP A 133 14.51 -11.27 16.43
N PRO A 134 13.26 -11.76 16.40
CA PRO A 134 12.20 -11.14 15.61
C PRO A 134 11.87 -9.73 16.10
N ILE A 135 11.86 -9.50 17.40
CA ILE A 135 11.50 -8.21 17.99
C ILE A 135 12.59 -7.19 17.70
N GLN A 136 13.86 -7.51 17.96
CA GLN A 136 14.96 -6.63 17.61
C GLN A 136 15.01 -6.32 16.11
N SER A 137 14.72 -7.32 15.26
CA SER A 137 14.71 -7.13 13.81
C SER A 137 13.58 -6.18 13.37
N ILE A 138 12.35 -6.33 13.92
CA ILE A 138 11.20 -5.48 13.62
C ILE A 138 11.47 -4.05 14.06
N TYR A 139 11.87 -3.85 15.32
CA TYR A 139 12.14 -2.50 15.87
C TYR A 139 13.32 -1.81 15.15
N GLY A 140 14.41 -2.55 14.87
CA GLY A 140 15.54 -2.00 14.10
C GLY A 140 15.18 -1.64 12.67
N GLY A 141 14.34 -2.46 12.00
CA GLY A 141 13.83 -2.13 10.68
C GLY A 141 12.89 -0.92 10.67
N ALA A 142 12.03 -0.79 11.70
CA ALA A 142 11.15 0.36 11.88
C ALA A 142 11.96 1.64 12.13
N GLN A 143 12.94 1.59 13.03
CA GLN A 143 13.82 2.73 13.29
C GLN A 143 14.55 3.16 12.01
N TYR A 144 15.12 2.22 11.26
CA TYR A 144 15.84 2.54 10.02
C TYR A 144 14.91 3.15 8.95
N LEU A 145 13.68 2.65 8.79
CA LEU A 145 12.70 3.26 7.90
C LEU A 145 12.34 4.68 8.32
N SER A 146 12.15 4.92 9.63
CA SER A 146 11.87 6.25 10.17
C SER A 146 13.04 7.22 9.95
N GLU A 147 14.27 6.78 10.17
CA GLU A 147 15.48 7.58 9.89
C GLU A 147 15.57 7.94 8.41
N LEU A 148 15.34 6.98 7.50
CA LEU A 148 15.28 7.24 6.06
C LEU A 148 14.19 8.25 5.69
N ARG A 149 13.00 8.15 6.30
CA ARG A 149 11.89 9.09 6.07
C ARG A 149 12.24 10.52 6.46
N GLN A 150 13.10 10.71 7.47
CA GLN A 150 13.56 12.03 7.91
C GLN A 150 14.60 12.65 6.96
N ILE A 151 15.43 11.84 6.33
CA ILE A 151 16.55 12.32 5.48
C ILE A 151 16.23 12.32 3.98
N VAL A 152 15.15 11.66 3.55
CA VAL A 152 14.70 11.66 2.14
C VAL A 152 13.97 12.96 1.85
N GLU A 153 14.59 13.81 1.04
CA GLU A 153 14.07 15.14 0.62
C GLU A 153 13.47 15.11 -0.80
N TYR A 154 13.40 13.94 -1.43
CA TYR A 154 12.89 13.73 -2.78
C TYR A 154 11.40 13.45 -2.81
N GLY A 155 10.81 13.57 -4.01
CA GLY A 155 9.41 13.26 -4.26
C GLY A 155 8.46 14.44 -4.07
N THR A 156 7.50 14.55 -4.98
CA THR A 156 6.54 15.66 -5.04
C THR A 156 5.23 15.35 -4.32
N SER A 157 4.95 14.07 -4.10
CA SER A 157 3.77 13.57 -3.39
C SER A 157 4.17 12.69 -2.19
N SER A 158 3.23 12.41 -1.30
CA SER A 158 3.46 11.46 -0.21
C SER A 158 3.79 10.05 -0.72
N GLY A 159 3.16 9.64 -1.83
CA GLY A 159 3.46 8.37 -2.48
C GLY A 159 4.88 8.32 -3.03
N ASP A 160 5.34 9.38 -3.72
CA ASP A 160 6.72 9.48 -4.18
C ASP A 160 7.70 9.36 -3.01
N LYS A 161 7.48 10.16 -1.94
CA LYS A 161 8.36 10.13 -0.76
C LYS A 161 8.47 8.73 -0.15
N THR A 162 7.35 8.03 -0.02
CA THR A 162 7.35 6.63 0.46
C THR A 162 8.16 5.73 -0.48
N ALA A 163 7.99 5.87 -1.80
CA ALA A 163 8.74 5.08 -2.77
C ALA A 163 10.25 5.35 -2.70
N PHE A 164 10.66 6.61 -2.54
CA PHE A 164 12.08 6.96 -2.32
C PHE A 164 12.65 6.39 -1.02
N VAL A 165 11.88 6.38 0.08
CA VAL A 165 12.27 5.76 1.35
C VAL A 165 12.46 4.26 1.17
N LEU A 166 11.55 3.58 0.49
CA LEU A 166 11.65 2.15 0.19
C LEU A 166 12.84 1.84 -0.72
N ALA A 167 13.08 2.67 -1.73
CA ALA A 167 14.26 2.54 -2.58
C ALA A 167 15.55 2.73 -1.78
N ALA A 168 15.60 3.71 -0.86
CA ALA A 168 16.74 3.92 0.01
C ALA A 168 16.96 2.77 1.01
N TYR A 169 15.88 2.15 1.48
CA TYR A 169 15.95 0.95 2.32
C TYR A 169 16.63 -0.22 1.59
N ASN A 170 16.24 -0.48 0.35
CA ASN A 170 16.73 -1.60 -0.44
C ASN A 170 18.10 -1.33 -1.09
N LEU A 171 18.26 -0.20 -1.77
CA LEU A 171 19.44 0.14 -2.56
C LEU A 171 20.54 0.85 -1.71
N GLY A 172 20.13 1.47 -0.61
CA GLY A 172 20.92 2.36 0.21
C GLY A 172 20.82 3.82 -0.23
N MET A 173 20.75 4.74 0.77
CA MET A 173 20.53 6.17 0.56
C MET A 173 21.56 6.81 -0.38
N THR A 174 22.84 6.46 -0.27
CA THR A 174 23.91 6.99 -1.13
C THR A 174 23.68 6.67 -2.61
N ASN A 175 23.23 5.44 -2.91
CA ASN A 175 22.97 5.04 -4.29
C ASN A 175 21.71 5.74 -4.86
N VAL A 176 20.65 5.92 -4.05
CA VAL A 176 19.47 6.69 -4.43
C VAL A 176 19.87 8.15 -4.73
N LYS A 177 20.66 8.77 -3.85
CA LYS A 177 21.16 10.13 -4.05
C LYS A 177 21.92 10.24 -5.37
N ASN A 178 22.87 9.36 -5.62
CA ASN A 178 23.67 9.35 -6.85
C ASN A 178 22.79 9.17 -8.10
N ALA A 179 21.76 8.35 -8.03
CA ALA A 179 20.83 8.15 -9.14
C ALA A 179 19.99 9.41 -9.41
N VAL A 180 19.49 10.06 -8.36
CA VAL A 180 18.73 11.32 -8.47
C VAL A 180 19.58 12.44 -9.06
N GLU A 181 20.85 12.56 -8.66
CA GLU A 181 21.79 13.57 -9.17
C GLU A 181 22.09 13.41 -10.68
N GLN A 182 21.87 12.21 -11.23
CA GLN A 182 22.01 11.95 -12.67
C GLN A 182 20.76 12.32 -13.48
N ILE A 183 19.63 12.54 -12.82
CA ILE A 183 18.39 12.99 -13.46
C ILE A 183 18.47 14.50 -13.66
N ASN A 184 18.22 14.96 -14.89
CA ASN A 184 18.23 16.38 -15.20
C ASN A 184 17.13 17.11 -14.44
N GLY A 185 17.47 18.22 -13.78
CA GLY A 185 16.50 19.08 -13.11
C GLY A 185 16.81 19.37 -11.66
N ASN A 186 15.77 19.74 -10.90
CA ASN A 186 15.90 19.99 -9.47
C ASN A 186 15.70 18.69 -8.69
N PRO A 187 16.71 18.19 -7.96
CA PRO A 187 16.62 16.94 -7.20
C PRO A 187 15.40 16.83 -6.28
N SER A 188 15.00 17.93 -5.61
CA SER A 188 13.83 17.94 -4.74
C SER A 188 12.47 17.81 -5.45
N LYS A 189 12.45 17.90 -6.79
CA LYS A 189 11.26 17.76 -7.61
C LYS A 189 11.21 16.46 -8.40
N VAL A 190 12.24 15.62 -8.28
CA VAL A 190 12.27 14.32 -8.96
C VAL A 190 11.13 13.47 -8.42
N THR A 191 10.32 12.92 -9.30
CA THR A 191 9.24 11.99 -8.98
C THR A 191 9.76 10.55 -8.89
N TRP A 192 8.97 9.67 -8.27
CA TRP A 192 9.31 8.24 -8.27
C TRP A 192 9.42 7.68 -9.69
N LEU A 193 8.51 8.06 -10.59
CA LEU A 193 8.50 7.58 -11.97
C LEU A 193 9.80 7.92 -12.69
N GLU A 194 10.32 9.12 -12.53
CA GLU A 194 11.60 9.53 -13.14
C GLU A 194 12.79 8.73 -12.58
N LEU A 195 12.80 8.47 -11.26
CA LEU A 195 13.84 7.61 -10.66
C LEU A 195 13.70 6.15 -11.13
N GLU A 196 12.49 5.61 -11.17
CA GLU A 196 12.20 4.26 -11.65
C GLU A 196 12.72 4.07 -13.08
N GLU A 197 12.34 4.96 -14.00
CA GLU A 197 12.81 4.94 -15.39
C GLU A 197 14.33 5.01 -15.48
N HIS A 198 14.96 5.90 -14.69
CA HIS A 198 16.40 6.05 -14.66
C HIS A 198 17.10 4.77 -14.15
N LEU A 199 16.61 4.16 -13.06
CA LEU A 199 17.14 2.92 -12.50
C LEU A 199 17.05 1.74 -13.48
N ILE A 200 15.97 1.70 -14.29
CA ILE A 200 15.79 0.68 -15.33
C ILE A 200 16.72 0.95 -16.53
N GLN A 201 16.92 2.21 -16.92
CA GLN A 201 17.74 2.59 -18.07
C GLN A 201 19.25 2.47 -17.84
N LEU A 202 19.71 2.52 -16.60
CA LEU A 202 21.13 2.28 -16.26
C LEU A 202 21.67 0.94 -16.80
N LYS A 203 20.78 0.05 -17.26
CA LYS A 203 21.10 -1.18 -18.00
C LYS A 203 21.91 -0.97 -19.27
N SER A 204 21.66 0.10 -20.00
CA SER A 204 22.18 0.24 -21.36
C SER A 204 23.62 0.76 -21.46
N SER A 205 24.16 1.29 -20.37
CA SER A 205 25.44 2.01 -20.38
C SER A 205 26.54 1.44 -19.47
N MET A 206 26.22 0.60 -18.49
CA MET A 206 27.18 0.10 -17.52
C MET A 206 26.83 -1.32 -17.04
N ASP A 207 27.83 -1.97 -16.49
CA ASP A 207 27.88 -3.23 -15.76
C ASP A 207 26.53 -3.92 -15.45
N THR A 208 26.39 -5.16 -15.89
CA THR A 208 25.18 -5.99 -15.70
C THR A 208 24.71 -6.09 -14.24
N GLU A 209 25.62 -5.91 -13.28
CA GLU A 209 25.34 -5.96 -11.86
C GLU A 209 24.61 -4.69 -11.38
N SER A 210 25.00 -3.50 -11.84
CA SER A 210 24.32 -2.24 -11.51
C SER A 210 22.87 -2.20 -12.02
N TYR A 211 22.64 -2.74 -13.21
CA TYR A 211 21.29 -2.88 -13.76
C TYR A 211 20.42 -3.83 -12.95
N SER A 212 20.97 -4.99 -12.61
CA SER A 212 20.26 -5.98 -11.81
C SER A 212 19.79 -5.38 -10.47
N ARG A 213 20.60 -4.55 -9.84
CA ARG A 213 20.27 -3.87 -8.58
C ARG A 213 19.21 -2.79 -8.74
N GLY A 214 19.28 -1.98 -9.80
CA GLY A 214 18.27 -0.96 -10.10
C GLY A 214 16.89 -1.60 -10.32
N GLN A 215 16.81 -2.62 -11.17
CA GLN A 215 15.57 -3.36 -11.40
C GLN A 215 15.06 -4.05 -10.13
N GLN A 216 15.94 -4.66 -9.34
CA GLN A 216 15.56 -5.27 -8.06
C GLN A 216 14.98 -4.25 -7.10
N THR A 217 15.49 -3.02 -7.09
CA THR A 217 14.95 -1.94 -6.26
C THR A 217 13.55 -1.50 -6.73
N VAL A 218 13.35 -1.34 -8.04
CA VAL A 218 12.02 -1.04 -8.59
C VAL A 218 11.02 -2.13 -8.23
N ASP A 219 11.39 -3.39 -8.47
CA ASP A 219 10.54 -4.54 -8.12
C ASP A 219 10.25 -4.59 -6.61
N PHE A 220 11.23 -4.26 -5.78
CA PHE A 220 11.05 -4.19 -4.33
C PHE A 220 10.00 -3.14 -3.92
N VAL A 221 10.12 -1.91 -4.44
CA VAL A 221 9.19 -0.82 -4.12
C VAL A 221 7.76 -1.16 -4.56
N GLU A 222 7.60 -1.69 -5.77
CA GLU A 222 6.30 -2.07 -6.31
C GLU A 222 5.65 -3.22 -5.51
N ARG A 223 6.43 -4.24 -5.16
CA ARG A 223 5.92 -5.38 -4.38
C ARG A 223 5.54 -4.96 -2.96
N VAL A 224 6.34 -4.12 -2.30
CA VAL A 224 5.99 -3.57 -0.98
C VAL A 224 4.69 -2.78 -1.06
N ARG A 225 4.51 -1.93 -2.08
CA ARG A 225 3.24 -1.22 -2.34
C ARG A 225 2.06 -2.18 -2.46
N ASP A 226 2.23 -3.24 -3.25
CA ASP A 226 1.17 -4.22 -3.49
C ASP A 226 0.80 -4.98 -2.22
N TYR A 227 1.78 -5.42 -1.42
CA TYR A 227 1.54 -6.08 -0.12
C TYR A 227 0.93 -5.13 0.91
N TYR A 228 1.33 -3.87 0.91
CA TYR A 228 0.72 -2.85 1.74
C TYR A 228 -0.78 -2.69 1.44
N TYR A 229 -1.16 -2.57 0.16
CA TYR A 229 -2.58 -2.50 -0.23
C TYR A 229 -3.33 -3.80 0.07
N LEU A 230 -2.70 -4.97 -0.02
CA LEU A 230 -3.32 -6.22 0.41
C LEU A 230 -3.62 -6.23 1.92
N LEU A 231 -2.72 -5.72 2.78
CA LEU A 231 -2.98 -5.58 4.22
C LEU A 231 -4.11 -4.59 4.49
N LEU A 232 -4.12 -3.45 3.79
CA LEU A 232 -5.21 -2.48 3.92
C LEU A 232 -6.56 -3.05 3.48
N SER A 233 -6.59 -3.89 2.44
CA SER A 233 -7.83 -4.49 1.93
C SER A 233 -8.46 -5.49 2.92
N GLN A 234 -7.66 -6.08 3.81
CA GLN A 234 -8.20 -6.97 4.86
C GLN A 234 -9.15 -6.24 5.81
N LYS A 235 -8.93 -4.92 6.04
CA LYS A 235 -9.86 -4.08 6.81
C LYS A 235 -11.21 -3.82 6.11
N CYS A 236 -11.32 -4.18 4.84
CA CYS A 236 -12.51 -3.97 4.03
C CYS A 236 -13.39 -5.23 3.94
N SER A 237 -12.93 -6.35 4.50
CA SER A 237 -13.61 -7.64 4.46
C SER A 237 -14.35 -7.95 5.75
N ASP A 238 -14.18 -7.12 6.77
CA ASP A 238 -14.87 -7.16 8.07
C ASP A 238 -16.08 -6.19 8.07
#